data_bb7d47cfed556b7235b59f674bbe8b11
#
_entry.id   bb7d47cfed556b7235b59f674bbe8b11
#
_cell.length_a   1.000
_cell.length_b   1.000
_cell.length_c   1.000
_cell.angle_alpha   90.00
_cell.angle_beta   90.00
_cell.angle_gamma   90.00
#
_symmetry.space_group_name_H-M   'P 1'
#
loop_
_entity.id
_entity.type
_entity.pdbx_description
1 polymer ?
#
loop_
_entity_poly.entity_id
_entity_poly.type
_entity_poly.pdbx_seq_one_letter_code
_entity_poly.pdbx_strand_id
1 'polypeptide(L)'
;IIAEIYNEGKYMGGRITMKKTDYRVERDSIGVKDIPEDVYYGVQSLRAAENFHITGLNMHPEIINSLAYIKKAAAITNCEVGLLEKKKAQAIVQACDEIVSGKFHNEFIVDPVQGGAGTSLNMNANEVIANRAIEILGGKKGDYTIINPNDDVNCGQSTNDVIPTAGKMTSLRLLQNLKKQLLRLYDALNEKATEFDHIIKMGRTQMQDAVPIRLGQEFKAYSVAIMRDIHRMDKAMDEMRTLNMGGTAIGTGINADEGYLRRIVPNLTEISGMDFIQAFDLIDSTQNLDPFVAVSGAVKACAVTLSKMSNDLRLMSSGPRTGFGEINLPAKQNGSSIMPGKVNPVIPEVVNQVAFNIIGNDVTITMAAEAGQLELNAFEPIIFYCMFQSIDTLGYAVQTLSLIHI
;
A
#
# COMPACT_ATOMS: atom_id res chain seq x y z
N ILE A 1 -16.09 -25.66 12.00
CA ILE A 1 -14.92 -25.22 12.81
C ILE A 1 -14.99 -23.71 13.06
N ILE A 2 -15.37 -22.85 12.09
CA ILE A 2 -15.48 -21.38 12.31
C ILE A 2 -16.66 -21.01 13.20
N ALA A 3 -17.76 -21.80 13.21
CA ALA A 3 -18.90 -21.59 14.10
C ALA A 3 -18.61 -21.95 15.58
N GLU A 4 -17.57 -22.72 15.87
CA GLU A 4 -17.21 -23.15 17.22
C GLU A 4 -16.23 -22.18 17.93
N ILE A 5 -15.46 -21.37 17.20
CA ILE A 5 -14.48 -20.44 17.80
C ILE A 5 -15.15 -19.21 18.44
N TYR A 6 -16.40 -18.89 18.08
CA TYR A 6 -17.17 -17.79 18.68
C TYR A 6 -17.92 -18.16 19.98
N ASN A 7 -17.78 -19.40 20.47
CA ASN A 7 -18.60 -19.90 21.61
C ASN A 7 -17.83 -20.01 22.95
N GLU A 8 -16.60 -19.55 23.06
CA GLU A 8 -15.90 -19.50 24.35
C GLU A 8 -15.88 -18.08 24.97
N GLY A 9 -17.07 -17.57 25.29
CA GLY A 9 -17.23 -16.40 26.14
C GLY A 9 -17.18 -16.77 27.63
N LYS A 10 -16.26 -16.19 28.35
CA LYS A 10 -16.05 -16.34 29.80
C LYS A 10 -17.33 -16.08 30.59
N TYR A 11 -17.64 -17.00 31.51
CA TYR A 11 -18.64 -16.84 32.54
C TYR A 11 -18.35 -15.62 33.44
N MET A 12 -19.19 -14.59 33.34
CA MET A 12 -19.52 -13.65 34.40
C MET A 12 -20.99 -13.28 34.21
N GLY A 13 -21.81 -13.44 35.28
CA GLY A 13 -23.27 -13.40 35.25
C GLY A 13 -23.85 -12.08 34.73
N GLY A 14 -24.23 -12.06 33.48
CA GLY A 14 -25.11 -11.10 32.85
C GLY A 14 -25.77 -11.79 31.67
N ARG A 15 -27.11 -11.71 31.54
CA ARG A 15 -27.82 -12.19 30.36
C ARG A 15 -27.29 -11.48 29.13
N ILE A 16 -26.42 -12.15 28.36
CA ILE A 16 -26.08 -11.74 27.01
C ILE A 16 -27.29 -12.07 26.15
N THR A 17 -28.13 -11.08 25.87
CA THR A 17 -29.09 -11.16 24.77
C THR A 17 -28.26 -11.22 23.48
N MET A 18 -28.11 -12.42 22.90
CA MET A 18 -27.63 -12.54 21.54
C MET A 18 -28.57 -11.74 20.65
N LYS A 19 -28.05 -10.66 20.04
CA LYS A 19 -28.78 -9.95 19.01
C LYS A 19 -28.98 -10.96 17.88
N LYS A 20 -30.23 -11.29 17.56
CA LYS A 20 -30.54 -12.13 16.41
C LYS A 20 -30.04 -11.40 15.19
N THR A 21 -29.01 -11.94 14.53
CA THR A 21 -28.52 -11.37 13.28
C THR A 21 -29.57 -11.68 12.22
N ASP A 22 -30.20 -10.66 11.67
CA ASP A 22 -31.07 -10.80 10.53
C ASP A 22 -30.20 -10.91 9.27
N TYR A 23 -30.65 -11.66 8.27
CA TYR A 23 -29.94 -11.93 7.02
C TYR A 23 -30.78 -11.47 5.84
N ARG A 24 -30.13 -10.91 4.82
CA ARG A 24 -30.67 -10.72 3.49
C ARG A 24 -30.13 -11.78 2.55
N VAL A 25 -30.92 -12.18 1.57
CA VAL A 25 -30.53 -13.17 0.57
C VAL A 25 -30.01 -12.45 -0.66
N GLU A 26 -28.77 -12.69 -1.04
CA GLU A 26 -28.18 -12.21 -2.27
C GLU A 26 -27.87 -13.35 -3.23
N ARG A 27 -27.75 -13.03 -4.53
CA ARG A 27 -27.53 -14.01 -5.58
C ARG A 27 -26.45 -13.53 -6.55
N ASP A 28 -25.56 -14.46 -6.94
CA ASP A 28 -24.63 -14.29 -8.05
C ASP A 28 -24.79 -15.46 -9.05
N SER A 29 -23.86 -15.56 -10.02
CA SER A 29 -23.85 -16.62 -11.04
C SER A 29 -23.63 -18.04 -10.48
N ILE A 30 -23.06 -18.14 -9.26
CA ILE A 30 -22.77 -19.43 -8.60
C ILE A 30 -23.97 -19.92 -7.78
N GLY A 31 -24.80 -18.99 -7.27
CA GLY A 31 -25.98 -19.34 -6.49
C GLY A 31 -26.37 -18.27 -5.46
N VAL A 32 -27.22 -18.66 -4.51
CA VAL A 32 -27.69 -17.80 -3.43
C VAL A 32 -26.87 -17.95 -2.16
N LYS A 33 -26.82 -16.87 -1.34
CA LYS A 33 -26.15 -16.84 -0.05
C LYS A 33 -26.84 -15.89 0.90
N ASP A 34 -26.80 -16.22 2.19
CA ASP A 34 -27.29 -15.36 3.26
C ASP A 34 -26.16 -14.39 3.67
N ILE A 35 -26.45 -13.09 3.61
CA ILE A 35 -25.56 -12.00 3.99
C ILE A 35 -26.14 -11.32 5.24
N PRO A 36 -25.38 -11.02 6.29
CA PRO A 36 -25.89 -10.25 7.43
C PRO A 36 -26.50 -8.93 6.98
N GLU A 37 -27.63 -8.54 7.56
CA GLU A 37 -28.41 -7.36 7.12
C GLU A 37 -27.67 -6.04 7.36
N ASP A 38 -26.80 -5.99 8.39
CA ASP A 38 -26.10 -4.78 8.83
C ASP A 38 -24.82 -4.45 8.03
N VAL A 39 -24.24 -5.42 7.29
CA VAL A 39 -23.01 -5.21 6.52
C VAL A 39 -23.24 -4.61 5.14
N TYR A 40 -22.19 -4.01 4.56
CA TYR A 40 -22.21 -3.39 3.21
C TYR A 40 -21.57 -4.26 2.13
N TYR A 41 -20.73 -5.23 2.48
CA TYR A 41 -20.26 -6.21 1.51
C TYR A 41 -21.40 -7.13 1.04
N GLY A 42 -21.23 -7.75 -0.11
CA GLY A 42 -22.24 -8.63 -0.69
C GLY A 42 -21.75 -10.07 -0.87
N VAL A 43 -22.47 -10.81 -1.71
CA VAL A 43 -22.29 -12.25 -1.92
C VAL A 43 -20.90 -12.59 -2.49
N GLN A 44 -20.36 -11.79 -3.41
CA GLN A 44 -19.07 -12.09 -4.03
C GLN A 44 -17.92 -11.88 -3.05
N SER A 45 -17.97 -10.80 -2.25
CA SER A 45 -17.01 -10.54 -1.17
C SER A 45 -17.01 -11.65 -0.13
N LEU A 46 -18.21 -12.09 0.32
CA LEU A 46 -18.30 -13.17 1.30
C LEU A 46 -17.72 -14.49 0.78
N ARG A 47 -18.01 -14.85 -0.49
CA ARG A 47 -17.38 -16.04 -1.10
C ARG A 47 -15.86 -15.94 -1.16
N ALA A 48 -15.33 -14.79 -1.52
CA ALA A 48 -13.89 -14.56 -1.58
C ALA A 48 -13.25 -14.67 -0.18
N ALA A 49 -13.87 -14.09 0.83
CA ALA A 49 -13.40 -14.19 2.21
C ALA A 49 -13.44 -15.64 2.75
N GLU A 50 -14.41 -16.45 2.32
CA GLU A 50 -14.45 -17.86 2.66
C GLU A 50 -13.42 -18.70 1.91
N ASN A 51 -13.03 -18.29 0.69
CA ASN A 51 -12.05 -19.04 -0.14
C ASN A 51 -10.60 -18.74 0.26
N PHE A 52 -10.28 -17.51 0.67
CA PHE A 52 -8.91 -17.07 0.88
C PHE A 52 -8.67 -16.63 2.32
N HIS A 53 -7.97 -17.47 3.08
CA HIS A 53 -7.48 -17.22 4.43
C HIS A 53 -5.94 -17.38 4.43
N ILE A 54 -5.26 -16.53 3.67
CA ILE A 54 -3.82 -16.71 3.40
C ILE A 54 -2.98 -15.95 4.41
N THR A 55 -3.25 -14.64 4.55
CA THR A 55 -2.47 -13.77 5.45
C THR A 55 -3.18 -13.54 6.78
N GLY A 56 -4.50 -13.60 6.81
CA GLY A 56 -5.32 -13.19 7.95
C GLY A 56 -5.30 -11.68 8.23
N LEU A 57 -4.80 -10.88 7.28
CA LEU A 57 -4.73 -9.42 7.38
C LEU A 57 -5.90 -8.76 6.65
N ASN A 58 -6.21 -7.55 7.06
CA ASN A 58 -7.12 -6.68 6.34
C ASN A 58 -6.43 -6.01 5.14
N MET A 59 -7.24 -5.54 4.18
CA MET A 59 -6.75 -4.73 3.09
C MET A 59 -6.10 -3.43 3.60
N HIS A 60 -5.04 -3.00 2.93
CA HIS A 60 -4.37 -1.74 3.26
C HIS A 60 -5.32 -0.55 3.06
N PRO A 61 -5.45 0.39 4.03
CA PRO A 61 -6.41 1.50 3.92
C PRO A 61 -6.25 2.34 2.65
N GLU A 62 -5.02 2.57 2.19
CA GLU A 62 -4.77 3.41 1.01
C GLU A 62 -5.21 2.76 -0.31
N ILE A 63 -5.25 1.42 -0.45
CA ILE A 63 -5.81 0.80 -1.66
C ILE A 63 -7.34 0.90 -1.67
N ILE A 64 -7.97 0.84 -0.50
CA ILE A 64 -9.41 1.09 -0.34
C ILE A 64 -9.74 2.52 -0.80
N ASN A 65 -8.97 3.50 -0.34
CA ASN A 65 -9.11 4.90 -0.77
C ASN A 65 -8.89 5.06 -2.29
N SER A 66 -7.86 4.41 -2.83
CA SER A 66 -7.55 4.46 -4.26
C SER A 66 -8.69 3.89 -5.11
N LEU A 67 -9.27 2.76 -4.70
CA LEU A 67 -10.47 2.20 -5.35
C LEU A 67 -11.65 3.17 -5.29
N ALA A 68 -11.90 3.78 -4.14
CA ALA A 68 -12.97 4.76 -4.01
C ALA A 68 -12.78 5.97 -4.94
N TYR A 69 -11.56 6.48 -5.10
CA TYR A 69 -11.25 7.54 -6.08
C TYR A 69 -11.51 7.09 -7.53
N ILE A 70 -11.11 5.87 -7.89
CA ILE A 70 -11.34 5.32 -9.23
C ILE A 70 -12.83 5.18 -9.50
N LYS A 71 -13.59 4.60 -8.56
CA LYS A 71 -15.05 4.42 -8.70
C LYS A 71 -15.79 5.76 -8.75
N LYS A 72 -15.35 6.75 -7.97
CA LYS A 72 -15.86 8.12 -8.04
C LYS A 72 -15.62 8.74 -9.41
N ALA A 73 -14.38 8.64 -9.93
CA ALA A 73 -14.04 9.15 -11.26
C ALA A 73 -14.85 8.46 -12.36
N ALA A 74 -15.01 7.14 -12.28
CA ALA A 74 -15.80 6.37 -13.24
C ALA A 74 -17.28 6.76 -13.21
N ALA A 75 -17.89 6.93 -12.04
CA ALA A 75 -19.28 7.34 -11.91
C ALA A 75 -19.52 8.74 -12.51
N ILE A 76 -18.62 9.70 -12.26
CA ILE A 76 -18.69 11.05 -12.83
C ILE A 76 -18.56 10.96 -14.36
N THR A 77 -17.55 10.24 -14.86
CA THR A 77 -17.30 10.08 -16.29
C THR A 77 -18.48 9.43 -17.01
N ASN A 78 -19.03 8.34 -16.47
CA ASN A 78 -20.20 7.66 -17.04
C ASN A 78 -21.44 8.54 -17.02
N CYS A 79 -21.61 9.40 -16.03
CA CYS A 79 -22.69 10.38 -16.00
C CYS A 79 -22.51 11.45 -17.07
N GLU A 80 -21.30 11.96 -17.29
CA GLU A 80 -20.99 12.97 -18.31
C GLU A 80 -21.23 12.49 -19.73
N VAL A 81 -20.97 11.21 -19.99
CA VAL A 81 -21.20 10.60 -21.32
C VAL A 81 -22.61 9.99 -21.47
N GLY A 82 -23.46 10.11 -20.45
CA GLY A 82 -24.85 9.69 -20.50
C GLY A 82 -25.09 8.19 -20.27
N LEU A 83 -24.10 7.43 -19.82
CA LEU A 83 -24.22 5.99 -19.52
C LEU A 83 -24.77 5.71 -18.11
N LEU A 84 -24.62 6.65 -17.19
CA LEU A 84 -25.12 6.51 -15.82
C LEU A 84 -26.06 7.65 -15.46
N GLU A 85 -27.22 7.33 -14.93
CA GLU A 85 -28.21 8.31 -14.47
C GLU A 85 -27.61 9.22 -13.38
N LYS A 86 -27.86 10.53 -13.48
CA LYS A 86 -27.32 11.54 -12.58
C LYS A 86 -27.56 11.25 -11.08
N LYS A 87 -28.75 10.76 -10.73
CA LYS A 87 -29.07 10.42 -9.34
C LYS A 87 -28.24 9.26 -8.82
N LYS A 88 -28.05 8.21 -9.63
CA LYS A 88 -27.21 7.07 -9.31
C LYS A 88 -25.74 7.50 -9.17
N ALA A 89 -25.24 8.30 -10.11
CA ALA A 89 -23.88 8.82 -10.08
C ALA A 89 -23.61 9.63 -8.81
N GLN A 90 -24.52 10.51 -8.42
CA GLN A 90 -24.39 11.31 -7.19
C GLN A 90 -24.36 10.45 -5.93
N ALA A 91 -25.19 9.40 -5.86
CA ALA A 91 -25.19 8.48 -4.72
C ALA A 91 -23.91 7.66 -4.64
N ILE A 92 -23.38 7.19 -5.78
CA ILE A 92 -22.09 6.49 -5.87
C ILE A 92 -20.94 7.41 -5.43
N VAL A 93 -20.90 8.65 -5.93
CA VAL A 93 -19.91 9.66 -5.54
C VAL A 93 -19.93 9.91 -4.06
N GLN A 94 -21.10 10.10 -3.45
CA GLN A 94 -21.21 10.28 -2.00
C GLN A 94 -20.72 9.06 -1.21
N ALA A 95 -21.06 7.85 -1.64
CA ALA A 95 -20.58 6.62 -1.02
C ALA A 95 -19.04 6.53 -1.08
N CYS A 96 -18.44 6.88 -2.22
CA CYS A 96 -16.98 6.93 -2.38
C CYS A 96 -16.34 7.97 -1.45
N ASP A 97 -16.93 9.17 -1.30
CA ASP A 97 -16.42 10.21 -0.40
C ASP A 97 -16.47 9.76 1.06
N GLU A 98 -17.50 9.03 1.46
CA GLU A 98 -17.58 8.45 2.79
C GLU A 98 -16.48 7.39 3.02
N ILE A 99 -16.16 6.56 2.03
CA ILE A 99 -15.05 5.58 2.12
C ILE A 99 -13.70 6.31 2.23
N VAL A 100 -13.44 7.32 1.40
CA VAL A 100 -12.21 8.14 1.47
C VAL A 100 -12.06 8.83 2.82
N SER A 101 -13.17 9.18 3.48
CA SER A 101 -13.15 9.72 4.85
C SER A 101 -12.83 8.70 5.95
N GLY A 102 -12.59 7.44 5.59
CA GLY A 102 -12.27 6.34 6.51
C GLY A 102 -13.47 5.51 6.97
N LYS A 103 -14.69 5.78 6.46
CA LYS A 103 -15.84 4.94 6.79
C LYS A 103 -15.81 3.65 5.97
N PHE A 104 -16.43 2.59 6.50
CA PHE A 104 -16.63 1.30 5.83
C PHE A 104 -15.35 0.52 5.48
N HIS A 105 -14.16 0.91 5.95
CA HIS A 105 -12.93 0.15 5.69
C HIS A 105 -12.99 -1.27 6.26
N ASN A 106 -13.73 -1.49 7.34
CA ASN A 106 -14.00 -2.82 7.92
C ASN A 106 -14.92 -3.70 7.06
N GLU A 107 -15.56 -3.14 6.04
CA GLU A 107 -16.40 -3.87 5.08
C GLU A 107 -15.58 -4.46 3.92
N PHE A 108 -14.27 -4.14 3.84
CA PHE A 108 -13.34 -4.74 2.88
C PHE A 108 -12.73 -5.98 3.53
N ILE A 109 -13.46 -7.10 3.41
CA ILE A 109 -13.23 -8.34 4.15
C ILE A 109 -12.32 -9.35 3.44
N VAL A 110 -11.92 -9.07 2.21
CA VAL A 110 -11.10 -9.99 1.41
C VAL A 110 -9.63 -9.97 1.84
N ASP A 111 -8.96 -11.14 1.80
CA ASP A 111 -7.52 -11.24 2.13
C ASP A 111 -6.67 -10.48 1.09
N PRO A 112 -5.60 -9.78 1.48
CA PRO A 112 -4.69 -9.11 0.55
C PRO A 112 -4.07 -10.04 -0.50
N VAL A 113 -3.84 -11.31 -0.16
CA VAL A 113 -3.33 -12.33 -1.07
C VAL A 113 -4.48 -13.23 -1.53
N GLN A 114 -4.92 -13.04 -2.75
CA GLN A 114 -6.11 -13.66 -3.32
C GLN A 114 -5.88 -14.08 -4.77
N GLY A 115 -6.55 -15.13 -5.23
CA GLY A 115 -6.56 -15.51 -6.64
C GLY A 115 -7.52 -14.63 -7.46
N GLY A 116 -7.38 -14.67 -8.80
CA GLY A 116 -8.27 -13.95 -9.72
C GLY A 116 -7.87 -12.51 -10.01
N ALA A 117 -6.57 -12.18 -9.97
CA ALA A 117 -6.02 -10.88 -10.36
C ALA A 117 -6.65 -9.68 -9.63
N GLY A 118 -7.08 -9.86 -8.38
CA GLY A 118 -7.73 -8.81 -7.59
C GLY A 118 -9.23 -8.64 -7.84
N THR A 119 -9.87 -9.54 -8.58
CA THR A 119 -11.33 -9.48 -8.81
C THR A 119 -12.13 -9.43 -7.50
N SER A 120 -11.72 -10.20 -6.50
CA SER A 120 -12.39 -10.19 -5.20
C SER A 120 -12.36 -8.81 -4.54
N LEU A 121 -11.22 -8.13 -4.59
CA LEU A 121 -11.08 -6.77 -4.05
C LEU A 121 -11.89 -5.75 -4.86
N ASN A 122 -11.87 -5.82 -6.21
CA ASN A 122 -12.67 -4.95 -7.05
C ASN A 122 -14.17 -5.13 -6.77
N MET A 123 -14.63 -6.38 -6.66
CA MET A 123 -16.04 -6.65 -6.34
C MET A 123 -16.40 -6.23 -4.92
N ASN A 124 -15.50 -6.38 -3.94
CA ASN A 124 -15.74 -5.89 -2.59
C ASN A 124 -15.99 -4.36 -2.59
N ALA A 125 -15.17 -3.60 -3.33
CA ALA A 125 -15.41 -2.16 -3.50
C ALA A 125 -16.77 -1.89 -4.19
N ASN A 126 -17.08 -2.61 -5.27
CA ASN A 126 -18.34 -2.43 -5.99
C ASN A 126 -19.57 -2.70 -5.11
N GLU A 127 -19.55 -3.79 -4.32
CA GLU A 127 -20.66 -4.17 -3.44
C GLU A 127 -20.84 -3.19 -2.29
N VAL A 128 -19.76 -2.78 -1.62
CA VAL A 128 -19.80 -1.79 -0.54
C VAL A 128 -20.34 -0.45 -1.04
N ILE A 129 -19.86 0.04 -2.16
CA ILE A 129 -20.30 1.30 -2.78
C ILE A 129 -21.75 1.19 -3.21
N ALA A 130 -22.16 0.09 -3.88
CA ALA A 130 -23.53 -0.11 -4.32
C ALA A 130 -24.51 -0.11 -3.14
N ASN A 131 -24.24 -0.91 -2.11
CA ASN A 131 -25.10 -1.00 -0.94
C ASN A 131 -25.22 0.34 -0.19
N ARG A 132 -24.14 1.10 -0.08
CA ARG A 132 -24.21 2.44 0.51
C ARG A 132 -24.98 3.42 -0.37
N ALA A 133 -24.78 3.39 -1.67
CA ALA A 133 -25.50 4.26 -2.62
C ALA A 133 -27.00 3.94 -2.67
N ILE A 134 -27.39 2.66 -2.60
CA ILE A 134 -28.79 2.22 -2.46
C ILE A 134 -29.43 2.84 -1.20
N GLU A 135 -28.74 2.79 -0.09
CA GLU A 135 -29.22 3.36 1.18
C GLU A 135 -29.36 4.91 1.11
N ILE A 136 -28.42 5.60 0.45
CA ILE A 136 -28.49 7.05 0.17
C ILE A 136 -29.75 7.39 -0.66
N LEU A 137 -30.14 6.51 -1.56
CA LEU A 137 -31.36 6.67 -2.38
C LEU A 137 -32.64 6.23 -1.67
N GLY A 138 -32.55 5.80 -0.39
CA GLY A 138 -33.69 5.37 0.41
C GLY A 138 -34.13 3.92 0.21
N GLY A 139 -33.32 3.11 -0.49
CA GLY A 139 -33.53 1.67 -0.68
C GLY A 139 -32.95 0.83 0.47
N LYS A 140 -33.08 -0.48 0.34
CA LYS A 140 -32.51 -1.48 1.27
C LYS A 140 -31.27 -2.10 0.66
N LYS A 141 -30.24 -2.33 1.45
CA LYS A 141 -29.02 -3.05 1.03
C LYS A 141 -29.39 -4.38 0.37
N GLY A 142 -28.70 -4.72 -0.73
CA GLY A 142 -28.99 -5.91 -1.55
C GLY A 142 -30.05 -5.69 -2.61
N ASP A 143 -30.73 -4.54 -2.67
CA ASP A 143 -31.65 -4.22 -3.74
C ASP A 143 -30.92 -3.70 -4.99
N TYR A 144 -30.26 -4.59 -5.69
CA TYR A 144 -29.45 -4.28 -6.88
C TYR A 144 -30.27 -3.87 -8.11
N THR A 145 -31.59 -3.77 -7.99
CA THR A 145 -32.44 -3.12 -9.00
C THR A 145 -32.30 -1.59 -8.94
N ILE A 146 -31.93 -1.03 -7.80
CA ILE A 146 -31.71 0.41 -7.62
C ILE A 146 -30.31 0.80 -8.10
N ILE A 147 -29.25 0.15 -7.57
CA ILE A 147 -27.85 0.29 -8.03
C ILE A 147 -27.22 -1.09 -8.09
N ASN A 148 -26.74 -1.47 -9.26
CA ASN A 148 -26.08 -2.74 -9.50
C ASN A 148 -24.56 -2.58 -9.34
N PRO A 149 -23.87 -3.45 -8.55
CA PRO A 149 -22.42 -3.41 -8.40
C PRO A 149 -21.63 -3.53 -9.71
N ASN A 150 -22.12 -4.36 -10.65
CA ASN A 150 -21.46 -4.57 -11.95
C ASN A 150 -21.88 -3.51 -12.99
N ASP A 151 -23.19 -3.32 -13.15
CA ASP A 151 -23.72 -2.54 -14.28
C ASP A 151 -23.65 -1.02 -14.02
N ASP A 152 -23.77 -0.58 -12.76
CA ASP A 152 -23.72 0.84 -12.40
C ASP A 152 -22.35 1.24 -11.81
N VAL A 153 -21.85 0.56 -10.74
CA VAL A 153 -20.60 0.95 -10.07
C VAL A 153 -19.37 0.60 -10.91
N ASN A 154 -19.39 -0.56 -11.57
CA ASN A 154 -18.29 -1.03 -12.42
C ASN A 154 -18.51 -0.72 -13.92
N CYS A 155 -19.46 0.14 -14.28
CA CYS A 155 -19.77 0.50 -15.65
C CYS A 155 -18.53 1.00 -16.40
N GLY A 156 -18.25 0.44 -17.58
CA GLY A 156 -17.09 0.79 -18.42
C GLY A 156 -15.73 0.35 -17.86
N GLN A 157 -15.68 -0.49 -16.86
CA GLN A 157 -14.46 -0.92 -16.18
C GLN A 157 -14.30 -2.45 -16.21
N SER A 158 -13.07 -2.87 -16.02
CA SER A 158 -12.70 -4.26 -15.69
C SER A 158 -11.85 -4.27 -14.41
N THR A 159 -11.78 -5.41 -13.73
CA THR A 159 -10.75 -5.64 -12.71
C THR A 159 -9.35 -5.31 -13.26
N ASN A 160 -9.12 -5.62 -14.54
CA ASN A 160 -7.81 -5.59 -15.19
C ASN A 160 -7.29 -4.17 -15.48
N ASP A 161 -8.14 -3.14 -15.43
CA ASP A 161 -7.72 -1.74 -15.50
C ASP A 161 -7.87 -1.02 -14.15
N VAL A 162 -8.83 -1.41 -13.33
CA VAL A 162 -9.07 -0.83 -11.99
C VAL A 162 -7.97 -1.20 -10.98
N ILE A 163 -7.63 -2.49 -10.90
CA ILE A 163 -6.71 -2.99 -9.86
C ILE A 163 -5.28 -2.50 -10.05
N PRO A 164 -4.65 -2.57 -11.25
CA PRO A 164 -3.32 -1.99 -11.45
C PRO A 164 -3.31 -0.47 -11.22
N THR A 165 -4.37 0.23 -11.63
CA THR A 165 -4.52 1.67 -11.34
C THR A 165 -4.57 1.93 -9.84
N ALA A 166 -5.34 1.17 -9.06
CA ALA A 166 -5.39 1.29 -7.61
C ALA A 166 -4.03 1.00 -6.95
N GLY A 167 -3.32 -0.02 -7.43
CA GLY A 167 -1.97 -0.35 -6.98
C GLY A 167 -0.96 0.77 -7.24
N LYS A 168 -0.97 1.36 -8.44
CA LYS A 168 -0.12 2.51 -8.80
C LYS A 168 -0.44 3.74 -7.94
N MET A 169 -1.71 4.10 -7.80
CA MET A 169 -2.15 5.23 -6.94
C MET A 169 -1.70 5.05 -5.48
N THR A 170 -1.91 3.86 -4.94
CA THR A 170 -1.52 3.53 -3.56
C THR A 170 -0.02 3.63 -3.39
N SER A 171 0.76 3.01 -4.28
CA SER A 171 2.23 3.07 -4.25
C SER A 171 2.74 4.52 -4.26
N LEU A 172 2.20 5.37 -5.14
CA LEU A 172 2.57 6.79 -5.21
C LEU A 172 2.29 7.54 -3.91
N ARG A 173 1.15 7.31 -3.26
CA ARG A 173 0.81 7.95 -1.97
C ARG A 173 1.75 7.51 -0.84
N LEU A 174 2.01 6.21 -0.76
CA LEU A 174 2.93 5.66 0.25
C LEU A 174 4.37 6.15 0.02
N LEU A 175 4.84 6.20 -1.23
CA LEU A 175 6.15 6.72 -1.59
C LEU A 175 6.30 8.22 -1.27
N GLN A 176 5.26 9.02 -1.44
CA GLN A 176 5.27 10.43 -1.01
C GLN A 176 5.47 10.56 0.51
N ASN A 177 4.85 9.68 1.30
CA ASN A 177 5.03 9.66 2.74
C ASN A 177 6.45 9.19 3.13
N LEU A 178 6.96 8.15 2.49
CA LEU A 178 8.34 7.69 2.66
C LEU A 178 9.34 8.81 2.33
N LYS A 179 9.13 9.51 1.21
CA LYS A 179 9.99 10.63 0.79
C LYS A 179 10.05 11.74 1.85
N LYS A 180 8.92 12.08 2.50
CA LYS A 180 8.91 13.05 3.62
C LYS A 180 9.81 12.60 4.78
N GLN A 181 9.79 11.31 5.13
CA GLN A 181 10.65 10.77 6.19
C GLN A 181 12.12 10.78 5.78
N LEU A 182 12.43 10.45 4.51
CA LEU A 182 13.79 10.50 3.98
C LEU A 182 14.36 11.93 3.94
N LEU A 183 13.57 12.93 3.58
CA LEU A 183 13.97 14.33 3.65
C LEU A 183 14.29 14.75 5.09
N ARG A 184 13.47 14.35 6.05
CA ARG A 184 13.74 14.59 7.46
C ARG A 184 15.05 13.94 7.94
N LEU A 185 15.31 12.69 7.51
CA LEU A 185 16.59 12.02 7.81
C LEU A 185 17.77 12.75 7.15
N TYR A 186 17.61 13.18 5.89
CA TYR A 186 18.60 13.97 5.17
C TYR A 186 18.98 15.24 5.95
N ASP A 187 17.99 15.98 6.44
CA ASP A 187 18.23 17.21 7.21
C ASP A 187 18.97 16.90 8.52
N ALA A 188 18.51 15.89 9.27
CA ALA A 188 19.17 15.48 10.52
C ALA A 188 20.64 15.06 10.32
N LEU A 189 20.92 14.33 9.23
CA LEU A 189 22.31 13.96 8.88
C LEU A 189 23.16 15.15 8.52
N ASN A 190 22.63 16.19 7.87
CA ASN A 190 23.35 17.42 7.57
C ASN A 190 23.61 18.28 8.83
N GLU A 191 22.66 18.31 9.77
CA GLU A 191 22.86 18.96 11.06
C GLU A 191 24.02 18.27 11.81
N LYS A 192 24.03 16.96 11.89
CA LYS A 192 25.12 16.20 12.52
C LYS A 192 26.44 16.32 11.74
N ALA A 193 26.41 16.40 10.42
CA ALA A 193 27.59 16.67 9.63
C ALA A 193 28.24 18.01 10.02
N THR A 194 27.44 19.05 10.28
CA THR A 194 27.92 20.35 10.74
C THR A 194 28.41 20.31 12.19
N GLU A 195 27.64 19.67 13.07
CA GLU A 195 27.97 19.53 14.51
C GLU A 195 29.31 18.81 14.70
N PHE A 196 29.58 17.75 13.93
CA PHE A 196 30.77 16.90 14.09
C PHE A 196 31.93 17.27 13.16
N ASP A 197 31.86 18.39 12.42
CA ASP A 197 32.90 18.72 11.45
C ASP A 197 34.26 19.04 12.09
N HIS A 198 34.28 19.39 13.37
CA HIS A 198 35.51 19.66 14.10
C HIS A 198 36.16 18.40 14.73
N ILE A 199 35.50 17.23 14.67
CA ILE A 199 35.97 15.99 15.30
C ILE A 199 36.79 15.19 14.29
N ILE A 200 38.07 14.99 14.60
CA ILE A 200 38.98 14.17 13.78
C ILE A 200 38.94 12.73 14.30
N LYS A 201 38.77 11.78 13.38
CA LYS A 201 38.83 10.35 13.64
C LYS A 201 39.75 9.64 12.61
N MET A 202 40.08 8.38 12.87
CA MET A 202 40.74 7.54 11.88
C MET A 202 39.71 7.05 10.86
N GLY A 203 39.91 7.36 9.58
CA GLY A 203 39.21 6.72 8.47
C GLY A 203 39.73 5.32 8.23
N ARG A 204 38.84 4.37 7.93
CA ARG A 204 39.17 2.95 7.75
C ARG A 204 38.75 2.46 6.38
N THR A 205 39.62 1.63 5.77
CA THR A 205 39.29 0.82 4.59
C THR A 205 39.56 -0.64 4.91
N GLN A 206 38.64 -1.53 4.56
CA GLN A 206 38.75 -2.96 4.88
C GLN A 206 38.98 -3.23 6.40
N MET A 207 38.36 -2.40 7.25
CA MET A 207 38.52 -2.42 8.69
C MET A 207 39.92 -2.08 9.23
N GLN A 208 40.85 -1.64 8.37
CA GLN A 208 42.20 -1.23 8.74
C GLN A 208 42.32 0.29 8.75
N ASP A 209 43.19 0.82 9.62
CA ASP A 209 43.49 2.24 9.67
C ASP A 209 44.03 2.73 8.35
N ALA A 210 43.50 3.85 7.85
CA ALA A 210 43.91 4.44 6.57
C ALA A 210 44.47 5.87 6.78
N VAL A 211 43.59 6.87 6.72
CA VAL A 211 43.97 8.28 6.87
C VAL A 211 42.94 9.01 7.76
N PRO A 212 43.37 10.13 8.42
CA PRO A 212 42.43 10.95 9.19
C PRO A 212 41.26 11.48 8.35
N ILE A 213 40.07 11.49 8.93
CA ILE A 213 38.84 12.08 8.37
C ILE A 213 38.12 12.86 9.47
N ARG A 214 37.32 13.86 9.09
CA ARG A 214 36.40 14.48 10.05
C ARG A 214 35.12 13.66 10.16
N LEU A 215 34.63 13.44 11.37
CA LEU A 215 33.37 12.71 11.59
C LEU A 215 32.20 13.37 10.85
N GLY A 216 32.17 14.72 10.76
CA GLY A 216 31.17 15.44 9.98
C GLY A 216 31.20 15.10 8.49
N GLN A 217 32.34 14.79 7.89
CA GLN A 217 32.42 14.36 6.48
C GLN A 217 31.75 13.01 6.27
N GLU A 218 31.83 12.10 7.23
CA GLU A 218 31.19 10.79 7.20
C GLU A 218 29.67 10.93 7.24
N PHE A 219 29.13 11.76 8.15
CA PHE A 219 27.69 12.06 8.19
C PHE A 219 27.20 12.80 6.93
N LYS A 220 28.03 13.68 6.37
CA LYS A 220 27.73 14.33 5.08
C LYS A 220 27.62 13.30 3.95
N ALA A 221 28.50 12.30 3.90
CA ALA A 221 28.43 11.24 2.92
C ALA A 221 27.13 10.42 3.03
N TYR A 222 26.65 10.16 4.25
CA TYR A 222 25.34 9.52 4.47
C TYR A 222 24.19 10.38 3.93
N SER A 223 24.19 11.69 4.20
CA SER A 223 23.15 12.58 3.68
C SER A 223 23.12 12.61 2.15
N VAL A 224 24.26 12.64 1.50
CA VAL A 224 24.37 12.60 0.03
C VAL A 224 23.81 11.28 -0.53
N ALA A 225 24.03 10.16 0.14
CA ALA A 225 23.46 8.87 -0.27
C ALA A 225 21.93 8.87 -0.18
N ILE A 226 21.36 9.40 0.92
CA ILE A 226 19.90 9.53 1.08
C ILE A 226 19.29 10.42 -0.02
N MET A 227 19.89 11.56 -0.34
CA MET A 227 19.41 12.42 -1.42
C MET A 227 19.42 11.72 -2.78
N ARG A 228 20.44 10.91 -3.05
CA ARG A 228 20.53 10.10 -4.28
C ARG A 228 19.40 9.05 -4.32
N ASP A 229 19.04 8.46 -3.18
CA ASP A 229 17.93 7.50 -3.10
C ASP A 229 16.57 8.19 -3.33
N ILE A 230 16.35 9.39 -2.80
CA ILE A 230 15.16 10.19 -3.07
C ILE A 230 15.05 10.46 -4.59
N HIS A 231 16.12 10.88 -5.26
CA HIS A 231 16.09 11.13 -6.71
C HIS A 231 15.82 9.84 -7.51
N ARG A 232 16.29 8.68 -7.03
CA ARG A 232 16.00 7.38 -7.67
C ARG A 232 14.54 7.02 -7.55
N MET A 233 13.94 7.25 -6.37
CA MET A 233 12.50 7.04 -6.16
C MET A 233 11.65 7.98 -7.03
N ASP A 234 12.01 9.25 -7.13
CA ASP A 234 11.27 10.20 -7.97
C ASP A 234 11.20 9.72 -9.42
N LYS A 235 12.31 9.23 -9.98
CA LYS A 235 12.34 8.67 -11.35
C LYS A 235 11.46 7.43 -11.49
N ALA A 236 11.48 6.52 -10.52
CA ALA A 236 10.66 5.32 -10.55
C ALA A 236 9.16 5.65 -10.36
N MET A 237 8.85 6.67 -9.59
CA MET A 237 7.47 7.14 -9.41
C MET A 237 6.85 7.68 -10.71
N ASP A 238 7.64 8.24 -11.62
CA ASP A 238 7.12 8.76 -12.89
C ASP A 238 6.52 7.65 -13.76
N GLU A 239 7.09 6.43 -13.74
CA GLU A 239 6.54 5.27 -14.45
C GLU A 239 5.16 4.84 -13.92
N MET A 240 4.92 5.02 -12.61
CA MET A 240 3.64 4.71 -11.97
C MET A 240 2.50 5.66 -12.38
N ARG A 241 2.80 6.80 -13.02
CA ARG A 241 1.78 7.79 -13.42
C ARG A 241 1.06 7.39 -14.70
N THR A 242 1.59 6.42 -15.45
CA THR A 242 0.98 5.89 -16.66
C THR A 242 -0.02 4.80 -16.33
N LEU A 243 -1.29 5.00 -16.71
CA LEU A 243 -2.41 4.14 -16.35
C LEU A 243 -3.00 3.45 -17.57
N ASN A 244 -3.47 2.21 -17.39
CA ASN A 244 -4.24 1.46 -18.40
C ASN A 244 -5.76 1.63 -18.25
N MET A 245 -6.23 2.62 -17.46
CA MET A 245 -7.65 2.89 -17.24
C MET A 245 -8.38 3.13 -18.58
N GLY A 246 -9.49 2.41 -18.75
CA GLY A 246 -10.25 2.35 -20.00
C GLY A 246 -9.87 1.18 -20.92
N GLY A 247 -8.75 0.47 -20.65
CA GLY A 247 -8.35 -0.70 -21.41
C GLY A 247 -9.31 -1.88 -21.29
N THR A 248 -10.12 -1.89 -20.26
CA THR A 248 -11.06 -2.97 -19.89
C THR A 248 -10.38 -4.33 -19.77
N ALA A 249 -10.90 -5.39 -20.36
CA ALA A 249 -10.49 -6.77 -20.11
C ALA A 249 -9.04 -7.08 -20.51
N ILE A 250 -8.58 -6.60 -21.67
CA ILE A 250 -7.28 -6.93 -22.28
C ILE A 250 -6.56 -5.72 -22.91
N GLY A 251 -6.98 -4.51 -22.57
CA GLY A 251 -6.39 -3.29 -23.12
C GLY A 251 -6.98 -2.81 -24.46
N THR A 252 -7.97 -3.48 -25.00
CA THR A 252 -8.59 -3.07 -26.29
C THR A 252 -9.72 -2.06 -26.11
N GLY A 253 -10.14 -1.77 -24.87
CA GLY A 253 -11.28 -0.91 -24.58
C GLY A 253 -12.63 -1.47 -25.06
N ILE A 254 -12.72 -2.79 -25.27
CA ILE A 254 -13.94 -3.42 -25.76
C ILE A 254 -15.12 -3.13 -24.81
N ASN A 255 -16.26 -2.74 -25.39
CA ASN A 255 -17.47 -2.34 -24.67
C ASN A 255 -17.35 -1.06 -23.82
N ALA A 256 -16.25 -0.33 -23.87
CA ALA A 256 -16.16 1.00 -23.28
C ALA A 256 -16.59 2.07 -24.29
N ASP A 257 -17.31 3.08 -23.81
CA ASP A 257 -17.68 4.24 -24.61
C ASP A 257 -16.44 5.10 -24.93
N GLU A 258 -16.35 5.62 -26.18
CA GLU A 258 -15.20 6.45 -26.57
C GLU A 258 -15.06 7.73 -25.74
N GLY A 259 -16.17 8.33 -25.32
CA GLY A 259 -16.19 9.49 -24.45
C GLY A 259 -15.65 9.14 -23.05
N TYR A 260 -16.00 7.95 -22.54
CA TYR A 260 -15.46 7.42 -21.29
C TYR A 260 -13.94 7.24 -21.39
N LEU A 261 -13.45 6.56 -22.43
CA LEU A 261 -12.01 6.33 -22.65
C LEU A 261 -11.19 7.63 -22.63
N ARG A 262 -11.73 8.70 -23.23
CA ARG A 262 -11.02 10.00 -23.30
C ARG A 262 -11.02 10.78 -21.99
N ARG A 263 -11.97 10.54 -21.08
CA ARG A 263 -12.22 11.38 -19.90
C ARG A 263 -11.83 10.74 -18.58
N ILE A 264 -11.78 9.42 -18.52
CA ILE A 264 -11.59 8.71 -17.23
C ILE A 264 -10.27 9.08 -16.55
N VAL A 265 -9.14 9.13 -17.27
CA VAL A 265 -7.85 9.49 -16.68
C VAL A 265 -7.77 10.98 -16.33
N PRO A 266 -8.19 11.94 -17.20
CA PRO A 266 -8.35 13.34 -16.79
C PRO A 266 -9.20 13.55 -15.54
N ASN A 267 -10.39 12.93 -15.47
CA ASN A 267 -11.27 13.05 -14.30
C ASN A 267 -10.64 12.43 -13.04
N LEU A 268 -9.94 11.31 -13.17
CA LEU A 268 -9.23 10.70 -12.06
C LEU A 268 -8.09 11.61 -11.55
N THR A 269 -7.36 12.27 -12.46
CA THR A 269 -6.32 13.24 -12.14
C THR A 269 -6.89 14.40 -11.33
N GLU A 270 -7.99 15.00 -11.81
CA GLU A 270 -8.63 16.13 -11.11
C GLU A 270 -9.16 15.72 -9.73
N ILE A 271 -9.85 14.58 -9.64
CA ILE A 271 -10.49 14.13 -8.40
C ILE A 271 -9.47 13.67 -7.35
N SER A 272 -8.39 13.02 -7.76
CA SER A 272 -7.36 12.50 -6.85
C SER A 272 -6.29 13.53 -6.47
N GLY A 273 -6.15 14.60 -7.27
CA GLY A 273 -5.07 15.58 -7.17
C GLY A 273 -3.69 15.00 -7.52
N MET A 274 -3.66 13.90 -8.27
CA MET A 274 -2.43 13.22 -8.71
C MET A 274 -2.34 13.27 -10.23
N ASP A 275 -1.17 13.66 -10.76
CA ASP A 275 -0.95 13.74 -12.20
C ASP A 275 -0.85 12.34 -12.81
N PHE A 276 -1.83 11.98 -13.61
CA PHE A 276 -1.85 10.72 -14.35
C PHE A 276 -1.95 10.97 -15.85
N ILE A 277 -1.39 10.04 -16.62
CA ILE A 277 -1.51 9.98 -18.07
C ILE A 277 -2.04 8.61 -18.48
N GLN A 278 -2.87 8.59 -19.52
CA GLN A 278 -3.29 7.32 -20.12
C GLN A 278 -2.13 6.72 -20.90
N ALA A 279 -1.93 5.40 -20.79
CA ALA A 279 -0.90 4.69 -21.54
C ALA A 279 -1.11 4.86 -23.05
N PHE A 280 0.00 4.98 -23.77
CA PHE A 280 -0.03 5.02 -25.24
C PHE A 280 -0.57 3.72 -25.83
N ASP A 281 -0.18 2.59 -25.27
CA ASP A 281 -0.70 1.27 -25.58
C ASP A 281 -1.32 0.66 -24.32
N LEU A 282 -2.65 0.52 -24.32
CA LEU A 282 -3.39 -0.02 -23.18
C LEU A 282 -3.23 -1.55 -23.05
N ILE A 283 -2.90 -2.25 -24.16
CA ILE A 283 -2.66 -3.70 -24.15
C ILE A 283 -1.34 -3.97 -23.41
N ASP A 284 -0.27 -3.24 -23.81
CA ASP A 284 1.03 -3.30 -23.12
C ASP A 284 0.87 -3.02 -21.62
N SER A 285 0.21 -1.93 -21.28
CA SER A 285 0.05 -1.49 -19.90
C SER A 285 -0.93 -2.35 -19.07
N THR A 286 -1.68 -3.25 -19.71
CA THR A 286 -2.54 -4.24 -19.03
C THR A 286 -1.76 -5.53 -18.72
N GLN A 287 -0.86 -5.94 -19.59
CA GLN A 287 -0.13 -7.20 -19.42
C GLN A 287 1.19 -7.07 -18.65
N ASN A 288 1.81 -5.88 -18.62
CA ASN A 288 3.14 -5.66 -18.03
C ASN A 288 3.09 -4.91 -16.70
N LEU A 289 3.85 -5.39 -15.73
CA LEU A 289 3.93 -4.85 -14.35
C LEU A 289 5.34 -4.36 -13.99
N ASP A 290 6.18 -4.11 -14.99
CA ASP A 290 7.56 -3.61 -14.84
C ASP A 290 7.66 -2.29 -14.04
N PRO A 291 6.68 -1.33 -14.06
CA PRO A 291 6.74 -0.16 -13.19
C PRO A 291 6.80 -0.51 -11.70
N PHE A 292 6.13 -1.59 -11.28
CA PHE A 292 6.24 -2.06 -9.89
C PHE A 292 7.61 -2.63 -9.58
N VAL A 293 8.27 -3.29 -10.54
CA VAL A 293 9.65 -3.79 -10.39
C VAL A 293 10.63 -2.62 -10.29
N ALA A 294 10.47 -1.57 -11.10
CA ALA A 294 11.29 -0.36 -11.04
C ALA A 294 11.20 0.33 -9.67
N VAL A 295 10.00 0.51 -9.15
CA VAL A 295 9.77 1.09 -7.82
C VAL A 295 10.32 0.18 -6.72
N SER A 296 10.07 -1.12 -6.77
CA SER A 296 10.62 -2.09 -5.82
C SER A 296 12.14 -2.05 -5.78
N GLY A 297 12.79 -2.00 -6.94
CA GLY A 297 14.22 -1.84 -7.07
C GLY A 297 14.76 -0.54 -6.45
N ALA A 298 14.03 0.58 -6.59
CA ALA A 298 14.39 1.85 -5.98
C ALA A 298 14.26 1.80 -4.43
N VAL A 299 13.17 1.22 -3.92
CA VAL A 299 12.93 1.01 -2.48
C VAL A 299 13.99 0.09 -1.88
N LYS A 300 14.31 -1.03 -2.56
CA LYS A 300 15.40 -1.94 -2.18
C LYS A 300 16.75 -1.23 -2.11
N ALA A 301 17.10 -0.43 -3.13
CA ALA A 301 18.35 0.30 -3.14
C ALA A 301 18.48 1.27 -1.94
N CYS A 302 17.40 1.96 -1.58
CA CYS A 302 17.34 2.79 -0.38
C CYS A 302 17.52 1.95 0.90
N ALA A 303 16.83 0.81 1.01
CA ALA A 303 16.97 -0.11 2.13
C ALA A 303 18.41 -0.59 2.31
N VAL A 304 19.13 -0.90 1.21
CA VAL A 304 20.55 -1.27 1.21
C VAL A 304 21.41 -0.12 1.73
N THR A 305 21.17 1.12 1.27
CA THR A 305 21.88 2.31 1.76
C THR A 305 21.70 2.48 3.27
N LEU A 306 20.47 2.39 3.76
CA LEU A 306 20.13 2.52 5.19
C LEU A 306 20.73 1.39 6.02
N SER A 307 20.72 0.17 5.51
CA SER A 307 21.33 -0.99 6.17
C SER A 307 22.85 -0.81 6.32
N LYS A 308 23.53 -0.35 5.26
CA LYS A 308 24.96 -0.05 5.31
C LYS A 308 25.28 1.04 6.33
N MET A 309 24.54 2.14 6.33
CA MET A 309 24.70 3.20 7.31
C MET A 309 24.48 2.70 8.74
N SER A 310 23.46 1.87 8.94
CA SER A 310 23.16 1.26 10.23
C SER A 310 24.28 0.33 10.74
N ASN A 311 24.92 -0.41 9.83
CA ASN A 311 26.09 -1.22 10.18
C ASN A 311 27.28 -0.35 10.63
N ASP A 312 27.54 0.77 9.95
CA ASP A 312 28.59 1.71 10.36
C ASP A 312 28.29 2.31 11.75
N LEU A 313 27.07 2.78 11.98
CA LEU A 313 26.66 3.32 13.29
C LEU A 313 26.81 2.31 14.42
N ARG A 314 26.43 1.04 14.18
CA ARG A 314 26.60 -0.05 15.15
C ARG A 314 28.08 -0.32 15.44
N LEU A 315 28.90 -0.29 14.41
CA LEU A 315 30.33 -0.53 14.52
C LEU A 315 31.03 0.60 15.27
N MET A 316 30.79 1.87 14.89
CA MET A 316 31.36 3.03 15.56
C MET A 316 30.94 3.17 17.02
N SER A 317 29.72 2.72 17.36
CA SER A 317 29.21 2.73 18.75
C SER A 317 29.61 1.50 19.58
N SER A 318 30.37 0.57 19.00
CA SER A 318 30.75 -0.68 19.69
C SER A 318 31.65 -0.44 20.90
N GLY A 319 31.45 -1.22 21.94
CA GLY A 319 32.25 -1.12 23.15
C GLY A 319 31.39 -0.94 24.42
N PRO A 320 31.76 0.00 25.29
CA PRO A 320 32.75 1.10 25.15
C PRO A 320 34.22 0.75 25.43
N ARG A 321 34.51 -0.37 26.05
CA ARG A 321 35.88 -0.66 26.52
C ARG A 321 36.77 -1.38 25.51
N THR A 322 36.20 -2.30 24.74
CA THR A 322 36.93 -3.18 23.80
C THR A 322 36.41 -3.06 22.35
N GLY A 323 35.56 -2.11 22.09
CA GLY A 323 35.10 -1.74 20.72
C GLY A 323 35.69 -0.40 20.29
N PHE A 324 35.13 0.17 19.20
CA PHE A 324 35.64 1.45 18.66
C PHE A 324 35.30 2.66 19.53
N GLY A 325 34.07 2.71 20.07
CA GLY A 325 33.64 3.80 20.94
C GLY A 325 33.78 5.20 20.35
N GLU A 326 33.65 5.33 19.01
CA GLU A 326 33.83 6.61 18.31
C GLU A 326 32.60 7.51 18.38
N ILE A 327 31.42 6.91 18.57
CA ILE A 327 30.16 7.62 18.82
C ILE A 327 29.40 6.96 19.97
N ASN A 328 28.53 7.74 20.62
CA ASN A 328 27.60 7.25 21.64
C ASN A 328 26.18 7.37 21.11
N LEU A 329 25.48 6.25 20.95
CA LEU A 329 24.07 6.23 20.62
C LEU A 329 23.23 6.39 21.88
N PRO A 330 22.13 7.16 21.86
CA PRO A 330 21.22 7.30 22.98
C PRO A 330 20.64 5.94 23.41
N ALA A 331 20.62 5.68 24.72
CA ALA A 331 19.98 4.49 25.27
C ALA A 331 18.46 4.56 25.05
N LYS A 332 17.90 3.61 24.27
CA LYS A 332 16.46 3.55 24.00
C LYS A 332 15.73 2.45 24.76
N GLN A 333 16.44 1.40 25.15
CA GLN A 333 15.92 0.32 25.98
C GLN A 333 17.04 -0.43 26.69
N ASN A 334 16.70 -1.22 27.70
CA ASN A 334 17.65 -2.12 28.35
C ASN A 334 18.15 -3.17 27.36
N GLY A 335 19.45 -3.35 27.27
CA GLY A 335 20.09 -4.22 26.28
C GLY A 335 20.28 -5.67 26.70
N SER A 336 20.05 -5.99 27.99
CA SER A 336 20.25 -7.34 28.50
C SER A 336 19.45 -7.59 29.78
N SER A 337 18.91 -8.79 29.90
CA SER A 337 18.24 -9.27 31.14
C SER A 337 19.24 -9.75 32.22
N ILE A 338 20.48 -10.02 31.83
CA ILE A 338 21.52 -10.60 32.75
C ILE A 338 22.67 -9.63 32.99
N MET A 339 22.87 -8.61 32.15
CA MET A 339 23.96 -7.62 32.29
C MET A 339 23.34 -6.22 32.48
N PRO A 340 23.12 -5.80 33.75
CA PRO A 340 22.59 -4.46 34.05
C PRO A 340 23.48 -3.35 33.46
N GLY A 341 22.84 -2.36 32.83
CA GLY A 341 23.53 -1.23 32.20
C GLY A 341 24.12 -1.48 30.81
N LYS A 342 24.00 -2.69 30.25
CA LYS A 342 24.34 -2.92 28.85
C LYS A 342 23.29 -2.24 27.93
N VAL A 343 23.76 -1.39 27.01
CA VAL A 343 22.94 -0.72 26.01
C VAL A 343 23.35 -1.22 24.64
N ASN A 344 22.37 -1.71 23.87
CA ASN A 344 22.59 -2.16 22.49
C ASN A 344 22.10 -1.12 21.49
N PRO A 345 22.67 -1.08 20.25
CA PRO A 345 22.25 -0.18 19.18
C PRO A 345 20.98 -0.68 18.49
N VAL A 346 19.87 -0.83 19.24
CA VAL A 346 18.63 -1.51 18.79
C VAL A 346 17.93 -0.85 17.62
N ILE A 347 18.08 0.48 17.47
CA ILE A 347 17.45 1.18 16.34
C ILE A 347 18.17 0.85 15.02
N PRO A 348 19.51 0.98 14.89
CA PRO A 348 20.18 0.45 13.71
C PRO A 348 19.92 -1.04 13.43
N GLU A 349 19.75 -1.85 14.48
CA GLU A 349 19.42 -3.28 14.31
C GLU A 349 18.05 -3.48 13.65
N VAL A 350 17.01 -2.75 14.05
CA VAL A 350 15.70 -2.87 13.43
C VAL A 350 15.69 -2.36 12.00
N VAL A 351 16.48 -1.31 11.68
CA VAL A 351 16.67 -0.84 10.29
C VAL A 351 17.27 -1.94 9.42
N ASN A 352 18.28 -2.67 9.92
CA ASN A 352 18.84 -3.82 9.21
C ASN A 352 17.78 -4.91 8.93
N GLN A 353 16.94 -5.25 9.92
CA GLN A 353 15.89 -6.26 9.77
C GLN A 353 14.86 -5.85 8.72
N VAL A 354 14.43 -4.59 8.74
CA VAL A 354 13.53 -4.05 7.72
C VAL A 354 14.15 -4.13 6.33
N ALA A 355 15.44 -3.79 6.19
CA ALA A 355 16.14 -3.88 4.92
C ALA A 355 16.21 -5.32 4.39
N PHE A 356 16.46 -6.32 5.27
CA PHE A 356 16.47 -7.73 4.87
C PHE A 356 15.11 -8.20 4.36
N ASN A 357 14.02 -7.78 5.01
CA ASN A 357 12.67 -8.10 4.57
C ASN A 357 12.35 -7.47 3.22
N ILE A 358 12.70 -6.19 3.00
CA ILE A 358 12.49 -5.49 1.73
C ILE A 358 13.25 -6.16 0.58
N ILE A 359 14.48 -6.61 0.81
CA ILE A 359 15.26 -7.35 -0.19
C ILE A 359 14.54 -8.65 -0.59
N GLY A 360 13.98 -9.37 0.37
CA GLY A 360 13.18 -10.57 0.12
C GLY A 360 11.89 -10.26 -0.66
N ASN A 361 11.17 -9.21 -0.30
CA ASN A 361 9.96 -8.77 -0.98
C ASN A 361 10.22 -8.35 -2.43
N ASP A 362 11.36 -7.71 -2.73
CA ASP A 362 11.75 -7.34 -4.09
C ASP A 362 11.91 -8.56 -5.01
N VAL A 363 12.46 -9.66 -4.49
CA VAL A 363 12.53 -10.92 -5.23
C VAL A 363 11.11 -11.44 -5.54
N THR A 364 10.21 -11.42 -4.56
CA THR A 364 8.82 -11.84 -4.75
C THR A 364 8.11 -10.99 -5.81
N ILE A 365 8.26 -9.66 -5.75
CA ILE A 365 7.67 -8.72 -6.72
C ILE A 365 8.21 -8.99 -8.13
N THR A 366 9.52 -9.19 -8.26
CA THR A 366 10.16 -9.47 -9.55
C THR A 366 9.63 -10.78 -10.16
N MET A 367 9.54 -11.85 -9.36
CA MET A 367 9.02 -13.15 -9.82
C MET A 367 7.54 -13.07 -10.19
N ALA A 368 6.74 -12.34 -9.42
CA ALA A 368 5.31 -12.18 -9.69
C ALA A 368 5.07 -11.34 -10.96
N ALA A 369 5.88 -10.31 -11.20
CA ALA A 369 5.79 -9.52 -12.42
C ALA A 369 6.20 -10.32 -13.67
N GLU A 370 7.23 -11.17 -13.57
CA GLU A 370 7.69 -12.05 -14.66
C GLU A 370 6.67 -13.15 -14.99
N ALA A 371 5.90 -13.61 -14.00
CA ALA A 371 4.98 -14.74 -14.15
C ALA A 371 3.68 -14.42 -14.92
N GLY A 372 3.50 -13.19 -15.43
CA GLY A 372 2.37 -12.82 -16.30
C GLY A 372 2.34 -13.65 -17.58
N GLN A 373 1.15 -13.91 -18.09
CA GLN A 373 0.95 -14.73 -19.29
C GLN A 373 -0.01 -14.04 -20.25
N LEU A 374 0.42 -13.89 -21.50
CA LEU A 374 -0.36 -13.27 -22.58
C LEU A 374 -0.85 -11.86 -22.17
N GLU A 375 -2.13 -11.59 -22.21
CA GLU A 375 -2.74 -10.28 -22.11
C GLU A 375 -2.97 -9.79 -20.67
N LEU A 376 -2.59 -10.58 -19.63
CA LEU A 376 -2.80 -10.21 -18.23
C LEU A 376 -1.76 -10.83 -17.29
N ASN A 377 -1.43 -10.10 -16.23
CA ASN A 377 -0.73 -10.67 -15.08
C ASN A 377 -1.71 -10.86 -13.90
N ALA A 378 -1.87 -12.10 -13.44
CA ALA A 378 -2.80 -12.45 -12.37
C ALA A 378 -2.23 -12.27 -10.95
N PHE A 379 -0.97 -11.84 -10.80
CA PHE A 379 -0.24 -11.85 -9.53
C PHE A 379 -0.10 -10.47 -8.87
N GLU A 380 -0.88 -9.48 -9.28
CA GLU A 380 -0.93 -8.16 -8.66
C GLU A 380 -1.19 -8.19 -7.14
N PRO A 381 -2.07 -9.05 -6.59
CA PRO A 381 -2.31 -9.07 -5.15
C PRO A 381 -1.03 -9.29 -4.32
N ILE A 382 -0.17 -10.24 -4.69
CA ILE A 382 1.08 -10.47 -3.95
C ILE A 382 2.10 -9.35 -4.20
N ILE A 383 2.11 -8.72 -5.39
CA ILE A 383 2.94 -7.55 -5.67
C ILE A 383 2.55 -6.42 -4.72
N PHE A 384 1.26 -6.11 -4.60
CA PHE A 384 0.78 -5.03 -3.74
C PHE A 384 1.04 -5.32 -2.27
N TYR A 385 0.79 -6.54 -1.82
CA TYR A 385 1.07 -6.95 -0.45
C TYR A 385 2.55 -6.70 -0.08
N CYS A 386 3.48 -7.19 -0.89
CA CYS A 386 4.91 -7.00 -0.67
C CYS A 386 5.35 -5.54 -0.82
N MET A 387 4.81 -4.82 -1.82
CA MET A 387 5.17 -3.43 -2.11
C MET A 387 4.74 -2.49 -0.98
N PHE A 388 3.47 -2.52 -0.58
CA PHE A 388 2.95 -1.61 0.44
C PHE A 388 3.63 -1.87 1.78
N GLN A 389 3.79 -3.13 2.17
CA GLN A 389 4.53 -3.50 3.37
C GLN A 389 5.98 -2.96 3.34
N SER A 390 6.66 -3.07 2.19
CA SER A 390 8.04 -2.60 2.04
C SER A 390 8.13 -1.09 2.18
N ILE A 391 7.24 -0.33 1.55
CA ILE A 391 7.25 1.13 1.61
C ILE A 391 6.93 1.62 3.03
N ASP A 392 5.90 1.07 3.67
CA ASP A 392 5.49 1.46 5.02
C ASP A 392 6.55 1.13 6.06
N THR A 393 7.06 -0.10 6.06
CA THR A 393 8.07 -0.52 7.05
C THR A 393 9.36 0.27 6.88
N LEU A 394 9.75 0.59 5.64
CA LEU A 394 10.88 1.48 5.39
C LEU A 394 10.62 2.89 5.93
N GLY A 395 9.43 3.42 5.70
CA GLY A 395 9.02 4.73 6.23
C GLY A 395 9.10 4.81 7.75
N TYR A 396 8.60 3.79 8.46
CA TYR A 396 8.69 3.70 9.92
C TYR A 396 10.13 3.52 10.40
N ALA A 397 10.94 2.72 9.71
CA ALA A 397 12.35 2.54 10.05
C ALA A 397 13.14 3.86 9.89
N VAL A 398 12.91 4.61 8.80
CA VAL A 398 13.52 5.93 8.56
C VAL A 398 13.08 6.94 9.61
N GLN A 399 11.79 6.98 9.94
CA GLN A 399 11.26 7.84 11.00
C GLN A 399 11.93 7.54 12.34
N THR A 400 12.04 6.25 12.70
CA THR A 400 12.67 5.81 13.94
C THR A 400 14.15 6.18 13.97
N LEU A 401 14.87 5.97 12.86
CA LEU A 401 16.29 6.30 12.76
C LEU A 401 16.54 7.81 12.89
N SER A 402 15.71 8.66 12.28
CA SER A 402 15.82 10.12 12.34
C SER A 402 15.52 10.71 13.72
N LEU A 403 14.90 9.94 14.63
CA LEU A 403 14.66 10.32 16.02
C LEU A 403 15.80 9.94 16.95
N ILE A 404 16.78 9.17 16.47
CA ILE A 404 18.03 8.90 17.19
C ILE A 404 18.86 10.17 17.03
N HIS A 405 19.00 10.92 18.10
CA HIS A 405 20.02 11.96 18.16
C HIS A 405 21.36 11.26 18.42
N ILE A 406 22.15 11.11 17.38
CA ILE A 406 23.52 10.62 17.44
C ILE A 406 24.40 11.72 18.06
#